data_30a1b7c05c673f4977f4295e3cfc6182
#
_entry.id   30a1b7c05c673f4977f4295e3cfc6182
#
_cell.length_a   1.000
_cell.length_b   1.000
_cell.length_c   1.000
_cell.angle_alpha   90.00
_cell.angle_beta   90.00
_cell.angle_gamma   90.00
#
_symmetry.space_group_name_H-M   'P 1'
#
loop_
_entity.id
_entity.type
_entity.pdbx_description
1 polymer ?
#
loop_
_entity_poly.entity_id
_entity_poly.type
_entity_poly.pdbx_seq_one_letter_code
_entity_poly.pdbx_strand_id
1 'polypeptide(L)'
;MMRKAKAFMSLSTFYKYAKIFDNQTNRKLFKAKPKIGIRATKPKEIIHADVCVYRPLDYTKCFIYFIVDNFSRMILGWKISTEYKSSIMLENLRNVYCKYIFEKEKPPAILMVDDGIENKGLVCEAIENKEIKVDRWVAQKDVIFSNSMVEAVNKQMKYNFLFRHQLLDIEHTQRFLETAVELYNNRPHSALYGFTPVEVFNGAKPDKYFFKPQMEEAKMLRKAENKALSCDSCAFLLEKKE
;
A
#
# COMPACT_ATOMS: atom_id res chain seq x y z
N MET A 1 1.29 11.81 -6.64
CA MET A 1 0.46 12.84 -7.29
C MET A 1 1.23 14.10 -7.64
N MET A 2 1.90 14.78 -6.72
CA MET A 2 2.63 16.04 -7.02
C MET A 2 3.76 15.92 -8.05
N ARG A 3 4.46 14.78 -8.16
CA ARG A 3 5.48 14.55 -9.20
C ARG A 3 4.93 14.57 -10.63
N LYS A 4 3.68 14.11 -10.83
CA LYS A 4 3.03 14.06 -12.15
C LYS A 4 2.27 15.34 -12.50
N ALA A 5 1.94 16.17 -11.51
CA ALA A 5 1.03 17.29 -11.70
C ALA A 5 1.70 18.64 -12.01
N LYS A 6 3.05 18.73 -12.16
CA LYS A 6 3.75 20.02 -12.30
C LYS A 6 3.19 21.07 -11.33
N ALA A 7 3.08 20.72 -10.04
CA ALA A 7 2.45 21.59 -9.08
C ALA A 7 3.30 22.86 -8.87
N PHE A 8 2.70 24.02 -9.07
CA PHE A 8 3.33 25.34 -8.94
C PHE A 8 3.65 25.72 -7.48
N MET A 9 3.36 24.85 -6.51
CA MET A 9 3.58 25.13 -5.09
C MET A 9 4.41 24.05 -4.40
N SER A 10 5.04 24.40 -3.29
CA SER A 10 5.79 23.45 -2.47
C SER A 10 4.86 22.44 -1.80
N LEU A 11 5.39 21.28 -1.39
CA LEU A 11 4.62 20.25 -0.70
C LEU A 11 3.99 20.79 0.60
N SER A 12 4.74 21.60 1.35
CA SER A 12 4.26 22.23 2.58
C SER A 12 3.10 23.21 2.31
N THR A 13 3.23 24.03 1.26
CA THR A 13 2.19 24.94 0.82
C THR A 13 0.95 24.19 0.37
N PHE A 14 1.11 23.13 -0.42
CA PHE A 14 -0.01 22.27 -0.83
C PHE A 14 -0.78 21.73 0.39
N TYR A 15 -0.08 21.16 1.38
CA TYR A 15 -0.77 20.62 2.56
C TYR A 15 -1.39 21.70 3.46
N LYS A 16 -0.81 22.90 3.48
CA LYS A 16 -1.41 24.05 4.18
C LYS A 16 -2.76 24.42 3.59
N TYR A 17 -2.86 24.52 2.26
CA TYR A 17 -4.11 24.86 1.59
C TYR A 17 -5.09 23.68 1.57
N ALA A 18 -4.62 22.45 1.36
CA ALA A 18 -5.47 21.27 1.42
C ALA A 18 -6.21 21.15 2.76
N LYS A 19 -5.59 21.55 3.88
CA LYS A 19 -6.24 21.59 5.19
C LYS A 19 -7.35 22.63 5.30
N ILE A 20 -7.28 23.73 4.55
CA ILE A 20 -8.31 24.78 4.56
C ILE A 20 -9.57 24.31 3.81
N PHE A 21 -9.38 23.54 2.74
CA PHE A 21 -10.47 22.97 1.94
C PHE A 21 -11.01 21.66 2.49
N ASP A 22 -10.22 20.95 3.30
CA ASP A 22 -10.59 19.68 3.91
C ASP A 22 -11.17 19.94 5.31
N ASN A 23 -12.49 20.15 5.39
CA ASN A 23 -13.24 20.37 6.63
C ASN A 23 -13.23 19.16 7.58
N GLN A 24 -12.32 18.23 7.40
CA GLN A 24 -12.22 16.98 8.16
C GLN A 24 -11.27 17.08 9.35
N THR A 25 -11.46 17.99 10.24
CA THR A 25 -10.61 18.01 11.42
C THR A 25 -11.29 17.59 12.72
N ASN A 26 -12.11 16.59 12.67
CA ASN A 26 -12.36 15.80 13.86
C ASN A 26 -11.21 14.82 14.11
N ARG A 27 -10.00 15.34 14.35
CA ARG A 27 -8.92 14.52 14.91
C ARG A 27 -9.39 14.05 16.28
N LYS A 28 -9.73 12.75 16.36
CA LYS A 28 -9.97 12.10 17.66
C LYS A 28 -8.76 12.37 18.54
N LEU A 29 -9.00 13.01 19.69
CA LEU A 29 -7.97 13.34 20.69
C LEU A 29 -7.38 12.11 21.41
N PHE A 30 -7.68 10.91 20.94
CA PHE A 30 -7.14 9.68 21.47
C PHE A 30 -5.75 9.42 20.90
N LYS A 31 -4.75 9.44 21.76
CA LYS A 31 -3.43 8.88 21.42
C LYS A 31 -3.62 7.41 21.06
N ALA A 32 -3.39 7.07 19.79
CA ALA A 32 -3.34 5.67 19.39
C ALA A 32 -2.23 4.97 20.20
N LYS A 33 -2.53 3.78 20.75
CA LYS A 33 -1.47 2.95 21.37
C LYS A 33 -0.37 2.73 20.32
N PRO A 34 0.92 2.89 20.69
CA PRO A 34 2.00 2.64 19.75
C PRO A 34 1.93 1.18 19.30
N LYS A 35 1.83 0.96 18.00
CA LYS A 35 1.91 -0.37 17.40
C LYS A 35 3.39 -0.66 17.14
N ILE A 36 3.91 -1.70 17.75
CA ILE A 36 5.28 -2.16 17.50
C ILE A 36 5.23 -2.99 16.22
N GLY A 37 5.89 -2.50 15.18
CA GLY A 37 5.98 -3.19 13.90
C GLY A 37 7.32 -3.91 13.74
N ILE A 38 7.33 -4.99 12.97
CA ILE A 38 8.54 -5.68 12.54
C ILE A 38 8.97 -5.22 11.15
N ARG A 39 10.26 -5.20 10.88
CA ARG A 39 10.84 -4.88 9.58
C ARG A 39 11.72 -6.01 9.09
N ALA A 40 11.39 -6.55 7.92
CA ALA A 40 12.27 -7.46 7.19
C ALA A 40 13.52 -6.72 6.69
N THR A 41 14.61 -7.44 6.52
CA THR A 41 15.88 -6.92 6.01
C THR A 41 16.03 -7.12 4.50
N LYS A 42 15.25 -8.03 3.94
CA LYS A 42 15.23 -8.40 2.51
C LYS A 42 13.82 -8.85 2.08
N PRO A 43 13.54 -8.86 0.77
CA PRO A 43 12.31 -9.44 0.25
C PRO A 43 12.15 -10.92 0.61
N LYS A 44 10.91 -11.37 0.76
CA LYS A 44 10.51 -12.78 1.03
C LYS A 44 10.91 -13.31 2.42
N GLU A 45 11.43 -12.47 3.30
CA GLU A 45 11.77 -12.85 4.67
C GLU A 45 10.55 -12.90 5.57
N ILE A 46 9.70 -11.88 5.48
CA ILE A 46 8.43 -11.78 6.23
C ILE A 46 7.33 -11.42 5.24
N ILE A 47 6.28 -12.21 5.21
CA ILE A 47 5.05 -11.91 4.48
C ILE A 47 3.91 -11.71 5.46
N HIS A 48 2.98 -10.84 5.13
CA HIS A 48 1.79 -10.56 5.93
C HIS A 48 0.55 -10.99 5.17
N ALA A 49 -0.40 -11.61 5.85
CA ALA A 49 -1.71 -11.91 5.31
C ALA A 49 -2.81 -11.27 6.15
N ASP A 50 -3.84 -10.76 5.48
CA ASP A 50 -5.01 -10.14 6.12
C ASP A 50 -6.18 -10.07 5.14
N VAL A 51 -7.39 -9.93 5.69
CA VAL A 51 -8.62 -9.81 4.92
C VAL A 51 -9.25 -8.44 5.09
N CYS A 52 -9.51 -7.82 3.96
CA CYS A 52 -10.11 -6.51 3.87
C CYS A 52 -11.58 -6.63 3.44
N VAL A 53 -12.50 -6.12 4.23
CA VAL A 53 -13.94 -6.08 3.85
C VAL A 53 -14.21 -4.87 2.97
N TYR A 54 -14.93 -5.11 1.86
CA TYR A 54 -15.40 -4.11 0.92
C TYR A 54 -16.87 -4.37 0.56
N ARG A 55 -17.61 -3.34 0.15
CA ARG A 55 -18.97 -3.44 -0.37
C ARG A 55 -19.07 -2.61 -1.64
N PRO A 56 -19.31 -3.23 -2.81
CA PRO A 56 -19.67 -2.55 -4.04
C PRO A 56 -21.03 -1.83 -3.93
N LEU A 57 -21.49 -1.25 -5.03
CA LEU A 57 -22.77 -0.51 -5.07
C LEU A 57 -24.01 -1.41 -4.91
N ASP A 58 -23.90 -2.70 -5.20
CA ASP A 58 -24.94 -3.70 -4.94
C ASP A 58 -25.04 -4.12 -3.46
N TYR A 59 -24.20 -3.51 -2.59
CA TYR A 59 -24.08 -3.82 -1.15
C TYR A 59 -23.64 -5.23 -0.80
N THR A 60 -23.28 -6.07 -1.74
CA THR A 60 -22.73 -7.40 -1.48
C THR A 60 -21.47 -7.29 -0.61
N LYS A 61 -21.42 -8.07 0.47
CA LYS A 61 -20.26 -8.09 1.35
C LYS A 61 -19.15 -8.92 0.72
N CYS A 62 -18.08 -8.27 0.28
CA CYS A 62 -16.92 -8.91 -0.29
C CYS A 62 -15.75 -8.92 0.70
N PHE A 63 -14.99 -10.01 0.68
CA PHE A 63 -13.76 -10.21 1.44
C PHE A 63 -12.59 -10.26 0.46
N ILE A 64 -11.66 -9.34 0.60
CA ILE A 64 -10.46 -9.27 -0.23
C ILE A 64 -9.28 -9.74 0.61
N TYR A 65 -8.67 -10.85 0.22
CA TYR A 65 -7.56 -11.51 0.88
C TYR A 65 -6.26 -11.00 0.28
N PHE A 66 -5.45 -10.28 1.04
CA PHE A 66 -4.16 -9.80 0.58
C PHE A 66 -3.00 -10.53 1.24
N ILE A 67 -1.96 -10.84 0.46
CA ILE A 67 -0.66 -11.29 0.95
C ILE A 67 0.39 -10.29 0.46
N VAL A 68 1.18 -9.76 1.39
CA VAL A 68 2.08 -8.62 1.17
C VAL A 68 3.47 -8.93 1.69
N ASP A 69 4.49 -8.61 0.91
CA ASP A 69 5.88 -8.66 1.37
C ASP A 69 6.19 -7.48 2.31
N ASN A 70 6.79 -7.79 3.46
CA ASN A 70 7.10 -6.78 4.48
C ASN A 70 8.15 -5.77 4.01
N PHE A 71 9.19 -6.23 3.34
CA PHE A 71 10.32 -5.39 2.94
C PHE A 71 9.95 -4.45 1.80
N SER A 72 9.45 -4.99 0.71
CA SER A 72 9.14 -4.27 -0.52
C SER A 72 7.77 -3.59 -0.53
N ARG A 73 6.86 -3.97 0.36
CA ARG A 73 5.45 -3.54 0.34
C ARG A 73 4.64 -4.08 -0.83
N MET A 74 5.23 -4.97 -1.63
CA MET A 74 4.58 -5.54 -2.79
C MET A 74 3.41 -6.44 -2.37
N ILE A 75 2.26 -6.26 -3.00
CA ILE A 75 1.17 -7.22 -2.93
C ILE A 75 1.57 -8.41 -3.79
N LEU A 76 1.85 -9.55 -3.14
CA LEU A 76 2.29 -10.79 -3.79
C LEU A 76 1.12 -11.60 -4.34
N GLY A 77 -0.01 -11.55 -3.64
CA GLY A 77 -1.22 -12.26 -4.03
C GLY A 77 -2.46 -11.63 -3.45
N TRP A 78 -3.56 -11.83 -4.13
CA TRP A 78 -4.88 -11.41 -3.67
C TRP A 78 -5.97 -12.34 -4.21
N LYS A 79 -7.07 -12.40 -3.48
CA LYS A 79 -8.31 -13.08 -3.87
C LYS A 79 -9.49 -12.23 -3.39
N ILE A 80 -10.62 -12.34 -4.08
CA ILE A 80 -11.88 -11.74 -3.63
C ILE A 80 -12.96 -12.81 -3.60
N SER A 81 -13.82 -12.76 -2.58
CA SER A 81 -14.94 -13.70 -2.43
C SER A 81 -16.06 -13.08 -1.61
N THR A 82 -17.27 -13.59 -1.74
CA THR A 82 -18.39 -13.31 -0.81
C THR A 82 -18.30 -14.13 0.47
N GLU A 83 -17.43 -15.13 0.51
CA GLU A 83 -17.24 -16.02 1.64
C GLU A 83 -15.97 -15.66 2.43
N TYR A 84 -16.07 -15.79 3.76
CA TYR A 84 -14.94 -15.61 4.68
C TYR A 84 -14.46 -16.98 5.15
N LYS A 85 -13.51 -17.57 4.42
CA LYS A 85 -13.05 -18.95 4.63
C LYS A 85 -11.54 -19.10 4.56
N SER A 86 -11.00 -20.02 5.37
CA SER A 86 -9.57 -20.39 5.35
C SER A 86 -9.12 -21.06 4.04
N SER A 87 -10.03 -21.74 3.33
CA SER A 87 -9.72 -22.35 2.03
C SER A 87 -9.29 -21.31 0.98
N ILE A 88 -9.90 -20.11 0.97
CA ILE A 88 -9.57 -19.04 0.04
C ILE A 88 -8.20 -18.43 0.38
N MET A 89 -7.93 -18.23 1.67
CA MET A 89 -6.60 -17.78 2.12
C MET A 89 -5.53 -18.80 1.80
N LEU A 90 -5.81 -20.10 2.01
CA LEU A 90 -4.88 -21.18 1.69
C LEU A 90 -4.57 -21.23 0.19
N GLU A 91 -5.58 -21.14 -0.67
CA GLU A 91 -5.38 -21.10 -2.12
C GLU A 91 -4.50 -19.92 -2.54
N ASN A 92 -4.78 -18.71 -1.99
CA ASN A 92 -3.96 -17.52 -2.23
C ASN A 92 -2.52 -17.73 -1.74
N LEU A 93 -2.34 -18.30 -0.55
CA LEU A 93 -1.04 -18.58 0.04
C LEU A 93 -0.24 -19.62 -0.77
N ARG A 94 -0.88 -20.69 -1.25
CA ARG A 94 -0.26 -21.69 -2.15
C ARG A 94 0.30 -21.02 -3.42
N ASN A 95 -0.51 -20.18 -4.05
CA ASN A 95 -0.11 -19.46 -5.26
C ASN A 95 1.10 -18.55 -5.00
N VAL A 96 1.08 -17.79 -3.90
CA VAL A 96 2.20 -16.92 -3.50
C VAL A 96 3.43 -17.74 -3.14
N TYR A 97 3.26 -18.83 -2.39
CA TYR A 97 4.35 -19.71 -1.99
C TYR A 97 5.05 -20.31 -3.20
N CYS A 98 4.31 -20.93 -4.11
CA CYS A 98 4.88 -21.54 -5.31
C CYS A 98 5.57 -20.52 -6.22
N LYS A 99 4.98 -19.34 -6.36
CA LYS A 99 5.48 -18.32 -7.31
C LYS A 99 6.68 -17.53 -6.78
N TYR A 100 6.72 -17.25 -5.47
CA TYR A 100 7.66 -16.26 -4.93
C TYR A 100 8.52 -16.76 -3.78
N ILE A 101 8.02 -17.69 -2.95
CA ILE A 101 8.64 -18.02 -1.67
C ILE A 101 9.44 -19.32 -1.75
N PHE A 102 8.94 -20.32 -2.49
CA PHE A 102 9.56 -21.64 -2.55
C PHE A 102 10.98 -21.58 -3.11
N GLU A 103 11.95 -21.87 -2.24
CA GLU A 103 13.36 -22.05 -2.59
C GLU A 103 13.90 -23.21 -1.73
N LYS A 104 14.55 -24.22 -2.37
CA LYS A 104 14.92 -25.50 -1.72
C LYS A 104 15.85 -25.37 -0.51
N GLU A 105 16.74 -24.37 -0.51
CA GLU A 105 17.85 -24.27 0.46
C GLU A 105 17.75 -23.05 1.37
N LYS A 106 16.65 -22.28 1.30
CA LYS A 106 16.46 -21.11 2.17
C LYS A 106 15.68 -21.45 3.44
N PRO A 107 15.95 -20.72 4.53
CA PRO A 107 15.11 -20.82 5.72
C PRO A 107 13.67 -20.44 5.38
N PRO A 108 12.69 -21.01 6.11
CA PRO A 108 11.29 -20.69 5.89
C PRO A 108 11.03 -19.19 6.05
N ALA A 109 10.15 -18.65 5.22
CA ALA A 109 9.66 -17.28 5.39
C ALA A 109 8.74 -17.21 6.61
N ILE A 110 8.71 -16.06 7.27
CA ILE A 110 7.75 -15.80 8.36
C ILE A 110 6.42 -15.36 7.73
N LEU A 111 5.34 -16.08 8.05
CA LEU A 111 3.97 -15.67 7.74
C LEU A 111 3.36 -14.97 8.96
N MET A 112 3.29 -13.65 8.94
CA MET A 112 2.63 -12.84 9.96
C MET A 112 1.14 -12.72 9.65
N VAL A 113 0.30 -13.15 10.58
CA VAL A 113 -1.16 -13.10 10.51
C VAL A 113 -1.75 -12.53 11.78
N ASP A 114 -3.02 -12.16 11.76
CA ASP A 114 -3.81 -11.97 12.96
C ASP A 114 -4.46 -13.30 13.43
N ASP A 115 -5.17 -13.27 14.57
CA ASP A 115 -5.85 -14.45 15.12
C ASP A 115 -7.20 -14.72 14.43
N GLY A 116 -7.38 -14.29 13.19
CA GLY A 116 -8.59 -14.50 12.40
C GLY A 116 -8.84 -15.96 12.03
N ILE A 117 -10.11 -16.31 11.80
CA ILE A 117 -10.51 -17.69 11.43
C ILE A 117 -10.00 -18.11 10.07
N GLU A 118 -9.78 -17.17 9.13
CA GLU A 118 -9.23 -17.41 7.80
C GLU A 118 -7.78 -17.88 7.84
N ASN A 119 -7.07 -17.57 8.93
CA ASN A 119 -5.68 -17.94 9.17
C ASN A 119 -5.53 -19.22 10.00
N LYS A 120 -6.66 -19.91 10.30
CA LYS A 120 -6.74 -21.16 11.08
C LYS A 120 -7.19 -22.31 10.18
N GLY A 121 -7.48 -23.46 10.78
CA GLY A 121 -7.97 -24.66 10.07
C GLY A 121 -7.03 -25.05 8.94
N LEU A 122 -7.51 -25.04 7.70
CA LEU A 122 -6.77 -25.52 6.54
C LEU A 122 -5.40 -24.83 6.32
N VAL A 123 -5.26 -23.57 6.70
CA VAL A 123 -3.95 -22.87 6.61
C VAL A 123 -2.97 -23.47 7.62
N CYS A 124 -3.40 -23.71 8.86
CA CYS A 124 -2.56 -24.35 9.87
C CYS A 124 -2.21 -25.79 9.46
N GLU A 125 -3.19 -26.56 9.02
CA GLU A 125 -2.99 -27.95 8.56
C GLU A 125 -1.97 -28.04 7.43
N ALA A 126 -2.03 -27.16 6.44
CA ALA A 126 -1.10 -27.14 5.32
C ALA A 126 0.34 -26.78 5.76
N ILE A 127 0.49 -25.93 6.79
CA ILE A 127 1.81 -25.59 7.38
C ILE A 127 2.33 -26.76 8.23
N GLU A 128 1.49 -27.35 9.09
CA GLU A 128 1.85 -28.49 9.95
C GLU A 128 2.25 -29.73 9.13
N ASN A 129 1.52 -30.00 8.04
CA ASN A 129 1.80 -31.06 7.08
C ASN A 129 3.03 -30.75 6.17
N LYS A 130 3.68 -29.59 6.36
CA LYS A 130 4.83 -29.14 5.56
C LYS A 130 4.55 -28.99 4.05
N GLU A 131 3.27 -28.86 3.68
CA GLU A 131 2.88 -28.53 2.31
C GLU A 131 3.39 -27.12 1.95
N ILE A 132 3.24 -26.17 2.89
CA ILE A 132 3.74 -24.81 2.81
C ILE A 132 4.79 -24.63 3.93
N LYS A 133 6.06 -24.47 3.55
CA LYS A 133 7.16 -24.30 4.51
C LYS A 133 7.32 -22.84 4.88
N VAL A 134 6.54 -22.37 5.84
CA VAL A 134 6.61 -21.04 6.44
C VAL A 134 6.48 -21.14 7.96
N ASP A 135 7.09 -20.19 8.68
CA ASP A 135 6.94 -20.04 10.12
C ASP A 135 5.77 -19.11 10.40
N ARG A 136 4.66 -19.65 10.91
CA ARG A 136 3.46 -18.85 11.20
C ARG A 136 3.59 -18.15 12.54
N TRP A 137 3.48 -16.82 12.53
CA TRP A 137 3.46 -15.96 13.72
C TRP A 137 2.13 -15.21 13.83
N VAL A 138 1.43 -15.37 14.95
CA VAL A 138 0.19 -14.62 15.22
C VAL A 138 0.55 -13.30 15.90
N ALA A 139 0.18 -12.21 15.26
CA ALA A 139 0.44 -10.86 15.73
C ALA A 139 -0.18 -10.60 17.10
N GLN A 140 0.59 -10.02 18.03
CA GLN A 140 0.18 -9.69 19.40
C GLN A 140 -0.28 -10.89 20.25
N LYS A 141 -0.02 -12.13 19.79
CA LYS A 141 -0.27 -13.38 20.52
C LYS A 141 1.01 -14.18 20.66
N ASP A 142 1.60 -14.62 19.56
CA ASP A 142 2.88 -15.33 19.56
C ASP A 142 4.05 -14.36 19.64
N VAL A 143 3.87 -13.14 19.13
CA VAL A 143 4.86 -12.08 19.10
C VAL A 143 4.28 -10.72 19.47
N ILE A 144 5.12 -9.83 19.99
CA ILE A 144 4.71 -8.45 20.37
C ILE A 144 4.38 -7.56 19.17
N PHE A 145 4.75 -7.97 17.97
CA PHE A 145 4.56 -7.19 16.75
C PHE A 145 3.10 -7.19 16.30
N SER A 146 2.67 -6.10 15.70
CA SER A 146 1.33 -5.95 15.11
C SER A 146 1.36 -6.25 13.62
N ASN A 147 0.20 -6.64 13.06
CA ASN A 147 0.02 -6.85 11.61
C ASN A 147 -0.15 -5.53 10.83
N SER A 148 0.43 -4.43 11.35
CA SER A 148 0.23 -3.06 10.87
C SER A 148 0.68 -2.83 9.42
N MET A 149 1.54 -3.72 8.89
CA MET A 149 2.03 -3.63 7.53
C MET A 149 0.90 -3.83 6.51
N VAL A 150 0.23 -4.97 6.58
CA VAL A 150 -0.88 -5.27 5.68
C VAL A 150 -2.09 -4.39 5.96
N GLU A 151 -2.32 -3.98 7.21
CA GLU A 151 -3.34 -2.97 7.54
C GLU A 151 -3.10 -1.66 6.77
N ALA A 152 -1.84 -1.22 6.64
CA ALA A 152 -1.48 -0.02 5.88
C ALA A 152 -1.74 -0.20 4.38
N VAL A 153 -1.43 -1.38 3.82
CA VAL A 153 -1.74 -1.71 2.43
C VAL A 153 -3.25 -1.76 2.20
N ASN A 154 -4.01 -2.45 3.07
CA ASN A 154 -5.46 -2.50 3.03
C ASN A 154 -6.08 -1.09 3.04
N LYS A 155 -5.55 -0.22 3.89
CA LYS A 155 -5.97 1.19 3.94
C LYS A 155 -5.67 1.91 2.62
N GLN A 156 -4.50 1.72 2.06
CA GLN A 156 -4.16 2.33 0.76
C GLN A 156 -5.04 1.81 -0.37
N MET A 157 -5.28 0.49 -0.44
CA MET A 157 -6.15 -0.11 -1.45
C MET A 157 -7.59 0.42 -1.32
N LYS A 158 -8.12 0.52 -0.10
CA LYS A 158 -9.47 1.09 0.12
C LYS A 158 -9.55 2.55 -0.31
N TYR A 159 -8.71 3.41 0.25
CA TYR A 159 -8.90 4.88 0.11
C TYR A 159 -8.31 5.47 -1.17
N ASN A 160 -7.30 4.84 -1.76
CA ASN A 160 -6.68 5.36 -2.98
C ASN A 160 -7.18 4.69 -4.26
N PHE A 161 -7.85 3.52 -4.14
CA PHE A 161 -8.38 2.78 -5.27
C PHE A 161 -9.87 2.51 -5.12
N LEU A 162 -10.30 1.59 -4.26
CA LEU A 162 -11.68 1.09 -4.22
C LEU A 162 -12.72 2.19 -3.99
N PHE A 163 -12.55 3.03 -2.97
CA PHE A 163 -13.51 4.10 -2.64
C PHE A 163 -13.51 5.30 -3.61
N ARG A 164 -12.63 5.29 -4.59
CA ARG A 164 -12.59 6.34 -5.63
C ARG A 164 -13.29 5.95 -6.91
N HIS A 165 -13.82 4.73 -6.97
CA HIS A 165 -14.47 4.17 -8.15
C HIS A 165 -15.85 3.62 -7.79
N GLN A 166 -16.78 3.76 -8.72
CA GLN A 166 -18.12 3.21 -8.61
C GLN A 166 -18.09 1.77 -9.13
N LEU A 167 -17.76 0.82 -8.24
CA LEU A 167 -17.70 -0.60 -8.56
C LEU A 167 -19.09 -1.20 -8.31
N LEU A 168 -19.70 -1.77 -9.35
CA LEU A 168 -21.10 -2.17 -9.34
C LEU A 168 -21.33 -3.41 -8.47
N ASP A 169 -20.50 -4.44 -8.65
CA ASP A 169 -20.62 -5.76 -8.07
C ASP A 169 -19.25 -6.40 -7.80
N ILE A 170 -19.24 -7.66 -7.36
CA ILE A 170 -18.01 -8.39 -7.08
C ILE A 170 -17.18 -8.65 -8.34
N GLU A 171 -17.79 -8.94 -9.49
CA GLU A 171 -17.07 -9.22 -10.74
C GLU A 171 -16.38 -7.96 -11.26
N HIS A 172 -17.07 -6.83 -11.22
CA HIS A 172 -16.48 -5.53 -11.55
C HIS A 172 -15.34 -5.19 -10.57
N THR A 173 -15.53 -5.46 -9.28
CA THR A 173 -14.49 -5.25 -8.26
C THR A 173 -13.28 -6.15 -8.52
N GLN A 174 -13.48 -7.41 -8.92
CA GLN A 174 -12.39 -8.34 -9.23
C GLN A 174 -11.56 -7.85 -10.42
N ARG A 175 -12.20 -7.50 -11.53
CA ARG A 175 -11.51 -6.93 -12.72
C ARG A 175 -10.77 -5.64 -12.38
N PHE A 176 -11.37 -4.78 -11.57
CA PHE A 176 -10.72 -3.57 -11.11
C PHE A 176 -9.48 -3.84 -10.25
N LEU A 177 -9.54 -4.84 -9.37
CA LEU A 177 -8.42 -5.21 -8.51
C LEU A 177 -7.21 -5.69 -9.29
N GLU A 178 -7.37 -6.35 -10.45
CA GLU A 178 -6.26 -6.74 -11.33
C GLU A 178 -5.41 -5.51 -11.69
N THR A 179 -6.05 -4.48 -12.21
CA THR A 179 -5.38 -3.22 -12.56
C THR A 179 -4.92 -2.44 -11.33
N ALA A 180 -5.73 -2.39 -10.28
CA ALA A 180 -5.42 -1.62 -9.08
C ALA A 180 -4.20 -2.15 -8.33
N VAL A 181 -4.04 -3.48 -8.23
CA VAL A 181 -2.88 -4.12 -7.61
C VAL A 181 -1.63 -3.91 -8.46
N GLU A 182 -1.74 -4.02 -9.77
CA GLU A 182 -0.63 -3.72 -10.69
C GLU A 182 -0.18 -2.26 -10.54
N LEU A 183 -1.11 -1.31 -10.57
CA LEU A 183 -0.83 0.11 -10.36
C LEU A 183 -0.22 0.38 -8.99
N TYR A 184 -0.71 -0.28 -7.92
CA TYR A 184 -0.13 -0.17 -6.59
C TYR A 184 1.32 -0.64 -6.58
N ASN A 185 1.60 -1.81 -7.14
CA ASN A 185 2.93 -2.42 -7.15
C ASN A 185 3.95 -1.62 -7.99
N ASN A 186 3.50 -0.93 -9.04
CA ASN A 186 4.35 -0.17 -9.98
C ASN A 186 4.39 1.34 -9.71
N ARG A 187 3.73 1.84 -8.65
CA ARG A 187 3.79 3.28 -8.33
C ARG A 187 4.83 3.58 -7.26
N PRO A 188 5.50 4.75 -7.34
CA PRO A 188 6.43 5.20 -6.31
C PRO A 188 5.79 5.25 -4.93
N HIS A 189 6.45 4.68 -3.91
CA HIS A 189 5.95 4.59 -2.55
C HIS A 189 6.78 5.43 -1.58
N SER A 190 6.12 6.24 -0.74
CA SER A 190 6.82 7.15 0.18
C SER A 190 7.68 6.43 1.22
N ALA A 191 7.21 5.28 1.75
CA ALA A 191 7.99 4.48 2.69
C ALA A 191 9.20 3.77 2.06
N LEU A 192 9.28 3.75 0.73
CA LEU A 192 10.41 3.24 -0.05
C LEU A 192 11.21 4.38 -0.70
N TYR A 193 11.09 5.58 -0.15
CA TYR A 193 11.79 6.79 -0.63
C TYR A 193 11.57 7.12 -2.11
N GLY A 194 10.49 6.63 -2.71
CA GLY A 194 10.12 6.86 -4.09
C GLY A 194 10.39 5.70 -5.03
N PHE A 195 11.00 4.63 -4.56
CA PHE A 195 11.02 3.36 -5.31
C PHE A 195 9.63 2.75 -5.35
N THR A 196 9.39 1.93 -6.36
CA THR A 196 8.18 1.13 -6.46
C THR A 196 8.32 -0.18 -5.67
N PRO A 197 7.22 -0.77 -5.17
CA PRO A 197 7.24 -2.09 -4.57
C PRO A 197 7.93 -3.17 -5.43
N VAL A 198 7.68 -3.17 -6.74
CA VAL A 198 8.29 -4.13 -7.69
C VAL A 198 9.79 -3.93 -7.80
N GLU A 199 10.29 -2.69 -7.91
CA GLU A 199 11.73 -2.44 -7.96
C GLU A 199 12.44 -2.97 -6.71
N VAL A 200 11.87 -2.71 -5.54
CA VAL A 200 12.45 -3.17 -4.26
C VAL A 200 12.36 -4.69 -4.11
N PHE A 201 11.25 -5.30 -4.54
CA PHE A 201 11.12 -6.76 -4.53
C PHE A 201 12.15 -7.45 -5.43
N ASN A 202 12.48 -6.82 -6.55
CA ASN A 202 13.48 -7.29 -7.51
C ASN A 202 14.93 -6.91 -7.15
N GLY A 203 15.16 -6.38 -5.93
CA GLY A 203 16.49 -6.18 -5.38
C GLY A 203 16.98 -4.74 -5.31
N ALA A 204 16.19 -3.74 -5.73
CA ALA A 204 16.55 -2.34 -5.51
C ALA A 204 16.57 -2.05 -4.01
N LYS A 205 17.62 -1.37 -3.55
CA LYS A 205 17.75 -0.97 -2.15
C LYS A 205 17.18 0.44 -1.98
N PRO A 206 16.10 0.61 -1.17
CA PRO A 206 15.52 1.93 -0.94
C PRO A 206 16.53 2.84 -0.26
N ASP A 207 16.95 3.89 -0.97
CA ASP A 207 17.84 4.92 -0.46
C ASP A 207 17.12 6.27 -0.45
N LYS A 208 17.13 6.92 0.72
CA LYS A 208 16.52 8.22 0.95
C LYS A 208 17.08 9.31 0.03
N TYR A 209 18.34 9.20 -0.37
CA TYR A 209 19.05 10.22 -1.12
C TYR A 209 19.13 9.93 -2.63
N PHE A 210 18.74 8.74 -3.07
CA PHE A 210 18.85 8.33 -4.47
C PHE A 210 18.20 9.31 -5.45
N PHE A 211 17.01 9.80 -5.13
CA PHE A 211 16.26 10.73 -5.96
C PHE A 211 16.52 12.22 -5.64
N LYS A 212 17.49 12.52 -4.76
CA LYS A 212 17.77 13.89 -4.35
C LYS A 212 18.15 14.81 -5.52
N PRO A 213 19.03 14.41 -6.47
CA PRO A 213 19.35 15.25 -7.63
C PRO A 213 18.13 15.62 -8.47
N GLN A 214 17.29 14.63 -8.79
CA GLN A 214 16.07 14.85 -9.57
C GLN A 214 15.05 15.73 -8.83
N MET A 215 15.01 15.63 -7.49
CA MET A 215 14.17 16.51 -6.68
C MET A 215 14.66 17.96 -6.67
N GLU A 216 15.98 18.18 -6.64
CA GLU A 216 16.59 19.51 -6.72
C GLU A 216 16.37 20.12 -8.11
N GLU A 217 16.59 19.37 -9.18
CA GLU A 217 16.32 19.81 -10.55
C GLU A 217 14.84 20.19 -10.72
N ALA A 218 13.91 19.32 -10.33
CA ALA A 218 12.47 19.60 -10.38
C ALA A 218 12.08 20.84 -9.54
N LYS A 219 12.80 21.11 -8.43
CA LYS A 219 12.61 22.31 -7.63
C LYS A 219 13.10 23.57 -8.37
N MET A 220 14.21 23.48 -9.07
CA MET A 220 14.76 24.61 -9.86
C MET A 220 13.83 24.94 -11.03
N LEU A 221 13.41 23.92 -11.80
CA LEU A 221 12.47 24.09 -12.91
C LEU A 221 11.15 24.72 -12.44
N ARG A 222 10.58 24.22 -11.36
CA ARG A 222 9.36 24.79 -10.78
C ARG A 222 9.52 26.25 -10.35
N LYS A 223 10.69 26.62 -9.78
CA LYS A 223 10.96 28.00 -9.42
C LYS A 223 11.06 28.90 -10.64
N ALA A 224 11.68 28.43 -11.71
CA ALA A 224 11.79 29.16 -12.97
C ALA A 224 10.40 29.35 -13.63
N GLU A 225 9.60 28.27 -13.70
CA GLU A 225 8.23 28.34 -14.20
C GLU A 225 7.37 29.32 -13.38
N ASN A 226 7.44 29.24 -12.04
CA ASN A 226 6.70 30.17 -11.17
C ASN A 226 7.14 31.63 -11.34
N LYS A 227 8.45 31.88 -11.58
CA LYS A 227 8.94 33.23 -11.84
C LYS A 227 8.44 33.75 -13.20
N ALA A 228 8.41 32.92 -14.22
CA ALA A 228 7.88 33.27 -15.53
C ALA A 228 6.35 33.52 -15.52
N LEU A 229 5.63 32.91 -14.58
CA LEU A 229 4.18 33.08 -14.37
C LEU A 229 3.86 34.11 -13.26
N SER A 230 4.89 34.72 -12.63
CA SER A 230 4.66 35.76 -11.64
C SER A 230 4.05 37.00 -12.29
N CYS A 231 3.07 37.59 -11.63
CA CYS A 231 2.19 38.66 -12.14
C CYS A 231 2.88 40.03 -12.35
N ASP A 232 4.12 40.08 -12.76
CA ASP A 232 4.68 41.35 -13.31
C ASP A 232 3.90 41.81 -14.55
N SER A 233 3.21 40.87 -15.24
CA SER A 233 2.23 41.17 -16.30
C SER A 233 0.89 41.71 -15.80
N CYS A 234 0.53 41.54 -14.52
CA CYS A 234 -0.68 42.13 -13.96
C CYS A 234 -0.57 43.62 -13.70
N ALA A 235 0.62 44.15 -13.47
CA ALA A 235 0.88 45.60 -13.39
C ALA A 235 0.50 46.29 -14.71
N PHE A 236 0.77 45.66 -15.86
CA PHE A 236 0.48 46.19 -17.19
C PHE A 236 -1.05 46.30 -17.51
N LEU A 237 -1.88 45.53 -16.81
CA LEU A 237 -3.36 45.57 -16.98
C LEU A 237 -4.02 46.66 -16.11
N LEU A 238 -3.36 47.14 -15.08
CA LEU A 238 -3.83 48.23 -14.22
C LEU A 238 -3.52 49.61 -14.79
N GLU A 239 -2.43 49.75 -15.54
CA GLU A 239 -2.05 51.02 -16.20
C GLU A 239 -2.89 51.38 -17.46
N LYS A 240 -3.75 50.47 -17.95
CA LYS A 240 -4.66 50.72 -19.09
C LYS A 240 -6.08 51.18 -18.69
N LYS A 241 -6.30 51.56 -17.45
CA LYS A 241 -7.60 52.05 -16.94
C LYS A 241 -7.57 53.52 -16.49
N GLU A 242 -6.65 54.32 -16.99
CA GLU A 242 -6.71 55.78 -16.96
C GLU A 242 -7.09 56.36 -18.32
#